data_be83edc57de700557f43c265ba7de5e3
#
_entry.id   be83edc57de700557f43c265ba7de5e3
#
_cell.length_a   1.000
_cell.length_b   1.000
_cell.length_c   1.000
_cell.angle_alpha   90.00
_cell.angle_beta   90.00
_cell.angle_gamma   90.00
#
_symmetry.space_group_name_H-M   'P 1'
#
loop_
_entity.id
_entity.type
_entity.pdbx_description
1 polymer ?
#
loop_
_entity_poly.entity_id
_entity_poly.type
_entity_poly.pdbx_seq_one_letter_code
_entity_poly.pdbx_strand_id
1 'polypeptide(L)'
;MKIISKPQLLKDVEYKPSKSLQVGKEWSWLNPKHAKFDSTTVEGTSVDNPANYYESSLSDWHTFESLKADIECDVVVIGGGLLGSSTALHLAEQGVETILLEKNRVGSAASGRNGGQLTPGLARWEAQEMADRLSYEDAKKLWHFTSTEAMQLIDDISEKYQLNFDRKYGHITAAVHEGHLVGLTQGADARKYLGEDHTRIVGKHELMDYIKSDYYTGGLIDELGGQIHPLALNRGLIYGFCQNGGTVYEQTEVISIEEKADGIYVQTANAVVKAKKSVVLAVHHASFKLLSEQNNTTIPFYTYVATTAPLELDTKELLPFGHPVYDTQFQIDYYRPVFNNRLLFGGQGTGTCWGPEKTLNYLEHRIHTVFPQIKNLEMDFVWSGTTDLTVNGAVDSRKFGHKFPIYAVHGWSGHGVAQTVRIGKAIANDFVGQSNDFEMLSKIDHQNIIFGRTLAPVVIPLAKSMYGIGAMINPGKMVSF
;
A
#
# COMPACT_ATOMS: atom_id res chain seq x y z
N MET A 1 2.24 15.72 -27.37
CA MET A 1 1.56 14.91 -26.34
C MET A 1 1.65 13.46 -26.79
N LYS A 2 2.43 12.61 -26.09
CA LYS A 2 2.45 11.16 -26.39
C LYS A 2 1.14 10.58 -25.87
N ILE A 3 0.35 9.98 -26.75
CA ILE A 3 -0.89 9.27 -26.38
C ILE A 3 -0.45 7.95 -25.75
N ILE A 4 -0.65 7.79 -24.46
CA ILE A 4 -0.47 6.50 -23.77
C ILE A 4 -1.79 5.74 -23.76
N SER A 5 -1.71 4.40 -23.84
CA SER A 5 -2.88 3.53 -23.76
C SER A 5 -3.37 3.38 -22.31
N LYS A 6 -4.67 3.13 -22.16
CA LYS A 6 -5.23 2.74 -20.85
C LYS A 6 -4.66 1.40 -20.42
N PRO A 7 -4.40 1.17 -19.11
CA PRO A 7 -4.09 -0.16 -18.61
C PRO A 7 -5.31 -1.07 -18.83
N GLN A 8 -5.10 -2.27 -19.37
CA GLN A 8 -6.16 -3.25 -19.62
C GLN A 8 -5.90 -4.52 -18.82
N LEU A 9 -6.93 -4.99 -18.13
CA LEU A 9 -6.87 -6.24 -17.37
C LEU A 9 -6.92 -7.44 -18.32
N LEU A 10 -5.99 -8.37 -18.13
CA LEU A 10 -5.93 -9.65 -18.84
C LEU A 10 -6.47 -10.74 -17.92
N LYS A 11 -7.62 -11.33 -18.29
CA LYS A 11 -8.30 -12.33 -17.45
C LYS A 11 -7.83 -13.76 -17.71
N ASP A 12 -7.35 -14.04 -18.91
CA ASP A 12 -7.01 -15.38 -19.39
C ASP A 12 -5.52 -15.45 -19.80
N VAL A 13 -4.63 -15.06 -18.90
CA VAL A 13 -3.19 -15.13 -19.16
C VAL A 13 -2.67 -16.53 -18.88
N GLU A 14 -2.15 -17.21 -19.90
CA GLU A 14 -1.28 -18.35 -19.70
C GLU A 14 0.02 -17.88 -19.07
N TYR A 15 0.22 -18.24 -17.82
CA TYR A 15 1.43 -17.93 -17.10
C TYR A 15 2.48 -19.03 -17.26
N LYS A 16 3.69 -18.63 -17.63
CA LYS A 16 4.87 -19.51 -17.55
C LYS A 16 5.67 -19.11 -16.32
N PRO A 17 5.77 -19.99 -15.30
CA PRO A 17 6.50 -19.68 -14.09
C PRO A 17 7.92 -19.23 -14.42
N SER A 18 8.32 -18.08 -13.85
CA SER A 18 9.71 -17.65 -13.92
C SER A 18 10.54 -18.55 -13.02
N LYS A 19 11.55 -19.22 -13.58
CA LYS A 19 12.51 -20.04 -12.82
C LYS A 19 13.39 -19.21 -11.86
N SER A 20 13.33 -17.90 -11.95
CA SER A 20 14.14 -16.96 -11.15
C SER A 20 13.31 -16.13 -10.16
N LEU A 21 12.43 -16.77 -9.39
CA LEU A 21 11.77 -16.12 -8.26
C LEU A 21 12.83 -15.82 -7.17
N GLN A 22 13.48 -14.68 -7.28
CA GLN A 22 14.39 -14.22 -6.24
C GLN A 22 13.65 -13.19 -5.38
N VAL A 23 13.25 -13.62 -4.19
CA VAL A 23 12.70 -12.77 -3.15
C VAL A 23 13.85 -12.15 -2.36
N GLY A 24 14.77 -11.45 -3.00
CA GLY A 24 15.92 -10.84 -2.35
C GLY A 24 16.86 -11.86 -1.63
N LYS A 25 18.03 -11.43 -1.26
CA LYS A 25 18.93 -12.25 -0.43
C LYS A 25 18.57 -12.07 1.03
N GLU A 26 18.56 -13.17 1.79
CA GLU A 26 18.42 -13.10 3.24
C GLU A 26 19.48 -12.18 3.84
N TRP A 27 19.03 -11.31 4.74
CA TRP A 27 19.94 -10.47 5.48
C TRP A 27 20.73 -11.33 6.49
N SER A 28 22.05 -11.23 6.42
CA SER A 28 22.92 -11.73 7.48
C SER A 28 23.43 -10.53 8.26
N TRP A 29 23.29 -10.52 9.58
CA TRP A 29 23.87 -9.47 10.40
C TRP A 29 25.41 -9.42 10.36
N LEU A 30 26.04 -10.42 9.78
CA LEU A 30 27.44 -10.40 9.39
C LEU A 30 27.70 -9.60 8.10
N ASN A 31 26.66 -9.22 7.36
CA ASN A 31 26.79 -8.45 6.14
C ASN A 31 25.68 -7.37 6.01
N PRO A 32 25.82 -6.24 6.73
CA PRO A 32 24.82 -5.16 6.74
C PRO A 32 24.57 -4.50 5.37
N LYS A 33 25.42 -4.74 4.35
CA LYS A 33 25.19 -4.27 2.99
C LYS A 33 23.95 -4.90 2.33
N HIS A 34 23.45 -6.00 2.88
CA HIS A 34 22.23 -6.66 2.42
C HIS A 34 20.95 -6.12 3.09
N ALA A 35 21.06 -5.25 4.09
CA ALA A 35 19.92 -4.53 4.67
C ALA A 35 19.44 -3.38 3.76
N LYS A 36 19.32 -3.62 2.47
CA LYS A 36 18.65 -2.68 1.57
C LYS A 36 17.16 -2.94 1.65
N PHE A 37 16.47 -2.16 2.44
CA PHE A 37 15.01 -2.03 2.42
C PHE A 37 14.55 -1.32 1.13
N ASP A 38 15.08 -1.73 0.01
CA ASP A 38 14.70 -1.21 -1.28
C ASP A 38 13.81 -2.29 -1.94
N SER A 39 12.54 -2.01 -2.05
CA SER A 39 11.58 -2.88 -2.74
C SER A 39 11.97 -3.15 -4.20
N THR A 40 12.92 -2.40 -4.72
CA THR A 40 13.48 -2.56 -6.07
C THR A 40 14.64 -3.54 -6.15
N THR A 41 15.14 -4.03 -5.02
CA THR A 41 16.23 -5.03 -4.97
C THR A 41 15.75 -6.46 -5.08
N VAL A 42 14.50 -6.70 -5.45
CA VAL A 42 14.07 -8.02 -5.90
C VAL A 42 14.73 -8.25 -7.26
N GLU A 43 15.81 -9.04 -7.28
CA GLU A 43 16.43 -9.47 -8.53
C GLU A 43 15.36 -10.18 -9.38
N GLY A 44 15.19 -9.78 -10.62
CA GLY A 44 14.21 -10.36 -11.54
C GLY A 44 13.04 -9.44 -11.92
N THR A 45 12.98 -8.20 -11.43
CA THR A 45 12.01 -7.20 -11.91
C THR A 45 12.51 -6.52 -13.20
N SER A 46 12.79 -7.30 -14.23
CA SER A 46 12.93 -6.70 -15.56
C SER A 46 11.54 -6.47 -16.17
N VAL A 47 11.47 -5.53 -17.09
CA VAL A 47 10.25 -5.23 -17.88
C VAL A 47 9.75 -6.48 -18.61
N ASP A 48 10.67 -7.38 -18.99
CA ASP A 48 10.42 -8.55 -19.80
C ASP A 48 10.11 -9.82 -18.98
N ASN A 49 10.19 -9.74 -17.65
CA ASN A 49 9.93 -10.85 -16.74
C ASN A 49 9.10 -10.38 -15.54
N PRO A 50 7.77 -10.49 -15.60
CA PRO A 50 6.90 -10.03 -14.53
C PRO A 50 7.24 -10.73 -13.22
N ALA A 51 7.61 -9.95 -12.21
CA ALA A 51 8.01 -10.44 -10.91
C ALA A 51 6.82 -10.77 -10.00
N ASN A 52 5.60 -10.41 -10.41
CA ASN A 52 4.40 -10.65 -9.64
C ASN A 52 3.18 -10.83 -10.56
N TYR A 53 2.11 -11.34 -9.95
CA TYR A 53 0.85 -11.58 -10.64
C TYR A 53 0.27 -10.34 -11.34
N TYR A 54 0.42 -9.16 -10.74
CA TYR A 54 -0.17 -7.94 -11.28
C TYR A 54 0.45 -7.49 -12.60
N GLU A 55 1.75 -7.67 -12.76
CA GLU A 55 2.41 -7.40 -14.05
C GLU A 55 1.90 -8.34 -15.14
N SER A 56 1.73 -9.63 -14.82
CA SER A 56 1.24 -10.63 -15.77
C SER A 56 -0.23 -10.51 -16.13
N SER A 57 -1.03 -9.88 -15.26
CA SER A 57 -2.47 -9.70 -15.45
C SER A 57 -2.85 -8.35 -16.01
N LEU A 58 -1.88 -7.59 -16.52
CA LEU A 58 -2.10 -6.35 -17.27
C LEU A 58 -1.50 -6.44 -18.68
N SER A 59 -2.14 -5.73 -19.61
CA SER A 59 -1.57 -5.51 -20.94
C SER A 59 -0.23 -4.80 -20.87
N ASP A 60 0.55 -4.92 -21.92
CA ASP A 60 1.79 -4.17 -22.08
C ASP A 60 1.59 -2.69 -21.75
N TRP A 61 2.50 -2.15 -20.97
CA TRP A 61 2.45 -0.78 -20.51
C TRP A 61 3.51 0.08 -21.18
N HIS A 62 3.13 1.31 -21.47
CA HIS A 62 4.04 2.28 -22.03
C HIS A 62 5.30 2.45 -21.16
N THR A 63 6.47 2.53 -21.78
CA THR A 63 7.74 2.84 -21.12
C THR A 63 8.04 4.32 -21.34
N PHE A 64 8.19 5.07 -20.26
CA PHE A 64 8.58 6.47 -20.32
C PHE A 64 10.10 6.60 -20.46
N GLU A 65 10.54 7.65 -21.14
CA GLU A 65 11.97 7.93 -21.31
C GLU A 65 12.60 8.42 -19.99
N SER A 66 13.89 8.18 -19.83
CA SER A 66 14.65 8.81 -18.75
C SER A 66 14.94 10.29 -19.05
N LEU A 67 15.05 11.10 -18.01
CA LEU A 67 15.43 12.50 -18.12
C LEU A 67 16.88 12.63 -18.60
N LYS A 68 17.11 13.46 -19.63
CA LYS A 68 18.45 13.62 -20.26
C LYS A 68 18.92 15.06 -20.34
N ALA A 69 18.07 16.02 -20.01
CA ALA A 69 18.39 17.45 -20.11
C ALA A 69 17.74 18.20 -18.95
N ASP A 70 18.34 19.32 -18.58
CA ASP A 70 17.79 20.22 -17.56
C ASP A 70 16.46 20.80 -18.03
N ILE A 71 15.49 20.81 -17.14
CA ILE A 71 14.13 21.31 -17.39
C ILE A 71 13.60 22.02 -16.14
N GLU A 72 12.50 22.75 -16.31
CA GLU A 72 11.79 23.38 -15.21
C GLU A 72 10.29 23.14 -15.29
N CYS A 73 9.62 23.20 -14.14
CA CYS A 73 8.16 23.11 -14.01
C CYS A 73 7.70 23.79 -12.72
N ASP A 74 6.41 23.83 -12.48
CA ASP A 74 5.89 24.38 -11.24
C ASP A 74 6.13 23.41 -10.06
N VAL A 75 5.76 22.13 -10.22
CA VAL A 75 5.88 21.12 -9.17
C VAL A 75 6.59 19.88 -9.69
N VAL A 76 7.54 19.37 -8.90
CA VAL A 76 8.16 18.06 -9.13
C VAL A 76 7.60 17.04 -8.13
N VAL A 77 7.06 15.95 -8.64
CA VAL A 77 6.66 14.79 -7.82
C VAL A 77 7.71 13.69 -7.94
N ILE A 78 8.29 13.28 -6.83
CA ILE A 78 9.33 12.25 -6.76
C ILE A 78 8.74 10.95 -6.26
N GLY A 79 8.70 9.94 -7.15
CA GLY A 79 8.13 8.61 -6.92
C GLY A 79 6.84 8.37 -7.67
N GLY A 80 6.81 7.34 -8.52
CA GLY A 80 5.68 6.91 -9.36
C GLY A 80 4.79 5.85 -8.72
N GLY A 81 4.71 5.79 -7.38
CA GLY A 81 3.75 4.98 -6.64
C GLY A 81 2.37 5.63 -6.58
N LEU A 82 1.41 4.99 -5.87
CA LEU A 82 0.02 5.48 -5.76
C LEU A 82 -0.07 6.93 -5.28
N LEU A 83 0.69 7.30 -4.23
CA LEU A 83 0.69 8.66 -3.71
C LEU A 83 1.15 9.68 -4.75
N GLY A 84 2.33 9.45 -5.34
CA GLY A 84 2.89 10.38 -6.33
C GLY A 84 2.05 10.45 -7.59
N SER A 85 1.54 9.31 -8.07
CA SER A 85 0.66 9.27 -9.24
C SER A 85 -0.65 10.02 -9.00
N SER A 86 -1.27 9.87 -7.81
CA SER A 86 -2.47 10.61 -7.44
C SER A 86 -2.20 12.11 -7.27
N THR A 87 -1.12 12.48 -6.59
CA THR A 87 -0.75 13.89 -6.43
C THR A 87 -0.52 14.55 -7.79
N ALA A 88 0.25 13.90 -8.67
CA ALA A 88 0.55 14.42 -10.00
C ALA A 88 -0.73 14.59 -10.84
N LEU A 89 -1.62 13.58 -10.80
CA LEU A 89 -2.92 13.65 -11.48
C LEU A 89 -3.71 14.88 -11.03
N HIS A 90 -3.92 15.04 -9.72
CA HIS A 90 -4.78 16.10 -9.20
C HIS A 90 -4.16 17.50 -9.34
N LEU A 91 -2.82 17.63 -9.32
CA LEU A 91 -2.13 18.87 -9.68
C LEU A 91 -2.37 19.23 -11.15
N ALA A 92 -2.22 18.27 -12.07
CA ALA A 92 -2.42 18.49 -13.48
C ALA A 92 -3.90 18.81 -13.83
N GLU A 93 -4.86 18.18 -13.15
CA GLU A 93 -6.30 18.50 -13.26
C GLU A 93 -6.61 19.96 -12.89
N GLN A 94 -5.76 20.56 -12.03
CA GLN A 94 -5.86 21.96 -11.60
C GLN A 94 -5.00 22.90 -12.44
N GLY A 95 -4.42 22.40 -13.55
CA GLY A 95 -3.62 23.20 -14.49
C GLY A 95 -2.21 23.51 -13.99
N VAL A 96 -1.70 22.80 -12.97
CA VAL A 96 -0.35 22.97 -12.46
C VAL A 96 0.63 22.20 -13.33
N GLU A 97 1.64 22.90 -13.86
CA GLU A 97 2.72 22.27 -14.64
C GLU A 97 3.53 21.32 -13.75
N THR A 98 3.33 20.03 -13.95
CA THR A 98 3.84 18.98 -13.06
C THR A 98 4.68 17.95 -13.81
N ILE A 99 5.85 17.63 -13.23
CA ILE A 99 6.74 16.54 -13.69
C ILE A 99 6.82 15.48 -12.61
N LEU A 100 6.65 14.20 -13.00
CA LEU A 100 6.85 13.06 -12.14
C LEU A 100 8.14 12.32 -12.50
N LEU A 101 9.00 12.10 -11.50
CA LEU A 101 10.27 11.39 -11.62
C LEU A 101 10.18 10.06 -10.88
N GLU A 102 10.39 8.95 -11.59
CA GLU A 102 10.40 7.59 -11.05
C GLU A 102 11.77 6.94 -11.28
N LYS A 103 12.34 6.38 -10.22
CA LYS A 103 13.65 5.71 -10.25
C LYS A 103 13.66 4.49 -11.19
N ASN A 104 12.58 3.70 -11.17
CA ASN A 104 12.46 2.47 -11.94
C ASN A 104 11.31 2.56 -12.94
N ARG A 105 10.26 1.81 -12.70
CA ARG A 105 9.01 1.83 -13.46
C ARG A 105 7.85 2.28 -12.55
N VAL A 106 6.91 2.99 -13.11
CA VAL A 106 5.68 3.37 -12.41
C VAL A 106 5.01 2.14 -11.79
N GLY A 107 4.77 2.20 -10.48
CA GLY A 107 4.11 1.14 -9.73
C GLY A 107 4.98 -0.09 -9.43
N SER A 108 6.26 -0.11 -9.74
CA SER A 108 7.13 -1.29 -9.54
C SER A 108 7.42 -1.64 -8.07
N ALA A 109 7.23 -0.69 -7.15
CA ALA A 109 7.42 -0.88 -5.71
C ALA A 109 6.13 -1.33 -5.00
N ALA A 110 5.95 -1.00 -3.72
CA ALA A 110 4.83 -1.41 -2.89
C ALA A 110 3.45 -1.16 -3.52
N SER A 111 3.31 -0.12 -4.32
CA SER A 111 2.06 0.25 -5.00
C SER A 111 1.53 -0.80 -5.97
N GLY A 112 2.41 -1.54 -6.65
CA GLY A 112 2.03 -2.64 -7.54
C GLY A 112 2.34 -4.03 -6.97
N ARG A 113 2.57 -4.14 -5.65
CA ARG A 113 2.98 -5.40 -4.98
C ARG A 113 2.17 -5.73 -3.73
N ASN A 114 1.25 -4.86 -3.33
CA ASN A 114 0.40 -5.06 -2.13
C ASN A 114 -0.71 -6.09 -2.38
N GLY A 115 -1.49 -6.43 -1.34
CA GLY A 115 -2.57 -7.41 -1.43
C GLY A 115 -3.77 -6.96 -2.29
N GLY A 116 -3.83 -5.69 -2.68
CA GLY A 116 -4.96 -5.13 -3.44
C GLY A 116 -6.25 -5.03 -2.63
N GLN A 117 -6.16 -5.00 -1.31
CA GLN A 117 -7.31 -4.80 -0.44
C GLN A 117 -7.53 -3.30 -0.19
N LEU A 118 -8.78 -2.92 -0.16
CA LEU A 118 -9.23 -1.58 0.18
C LEU A 118 -9.90 -1.63 1.54
N THR A 119 -9.22 -1.06 2.53
CA THR A 119 -9.65 -1.04 3.93
C THR A 119 -9.86 0.40 4.39
N PRO A 120 -11.00 0.74 5.03
CA PRO A 120 -11.21 2.06 5.60
C PRO A 120 -10.26 2.36 6.76
N GLY A 121 -10.00 3.63 7.01
CA GLY A 121 -9.18 4.10 8.13
C GLY A 121 -7.68 4.07 7.90
N LEU A 122 -6.92 4.37 8.93
CA LEU A 122 -5.47 4.23 9.00
C LEU A 122 -5.13 3.03 9.90
N ALA A 123 -3.98 2.39 9.72
CA ALA A 123 -3.65 1.10 10.31
C ALA A 123 -3.99 0.92 11.80
N ARG A 124 -3.55 1.86 12.65
CA ARG A 124 -3.86 1.87 14.10
C ARG A 124 -4.67 3.10 14.53
N TRP A 125 -5.07 3.90 13.59
CA TRP A 125 -6.01 5.00 13.76
C TRP A 125 -7.31 4.59 13.09
N GLU A 126 -7.93 3.56 13.65
CA GLU A 126 -9.29 3.13 13.36
C GLU A 126 -10.29 4.11 13.99
N ALA A 127 -11.55 3.97 13.67
CA ALA A 127 -12.62 4.85 14.17
C ALA A 127 -12.61 5.01 15.68
N GLN A 128 -12.38 3.93 16.45
CA GLN A 128 -12.31 3.96 17.91
C GLN A 128 -11.15 4.83 18.40
N GLU A 129 -9.96 4.63 17.83
CA GLU A 129 -8.76 5.39 18.20
C GLU A 129 -8.93 6.89 17.90
N MET A 130 -9.56 7.22 16.77
CA MET A 130 -9.86 8.61 16.41
C MET A 130 -10.87 9.23 17.39
N ALA A 131 -11.92 8.49 17.75
CA ALA A 131 -12.93 8.94 18.71
C ALA A 131 -12.36 9.17 20.12
N ASP A 132 -11.39 8.34 20.53
CA ASP A 132 -10.76 8.43 21.84
C ASP A 132 -9.74 9.57 21.96
N ARG A 133 -9.11 9.98 20.85
CA ARG A 133 -7.98 10.94 20.85
C ARG A 133 -8.33 12.33 20.34
N LEU A 134 -9.39 12.45 19.56
CA LEU A 134 -9.75 13.72 18.90
C LEU A 134 -11.11 14.21 19.39
N SER A 135 -11.43 15.48 19.08
CA SER A 135 -12.80 15.95 19.19
C SER A 135 -13.71 15.14 18.27
N TYR A 136 -15.02 15.08 18.57
CA TYR A 136 -15.99 14.37 17.71
C TYR A 136 -15.92 14.85 16.25
N GLU A 137 -15.87 16.16 16.03
CA GLU A 137 -15.84 16.74 14.69
C GLU A 137 -14.54 16.41 13.94
N ASP A 138 -13.39 16.47 14.62
CA ASP A 138 -12.10 16.12 14.02
C ASP A 138 -12.00 14.62 13.75
N ALA A 139 -12.46 13.78 14.69
CA ALA A 139 -12.52 12.33 14.52
C ALA A 139 -13.40 11.93 13.34
N LYS A 140 -14.61 12.52 13.28
CA LYS A 140 -15.54 12.28 12.17
C LYS A 140 -14.95 12.72 10.85
N LYS A 141 -14.36 13.91 10.77
CA LYS A 141 -13.73 14.43 9.56
C LYS A 141 -12.57 13.52 9.11
N LEU A 142 -11.68 13.14 10.01
CA LEU A 142 -10.54 12.28 9.70
C LEU A 142 -10.99 10.87 9.30
N TRP A 143 -12.00 10.32 9.96
CA TRP A 143 -12.56 9.03 9.62
C TRP A 143 -13.15 9.04 8.20
N HIS A 144 -14.05 9.97 7.89
CA HIS A 144 -14.65 10.09 6.55
C HIS A 144 -13.59 10.31 5.46
N PHE A 145 -12.58 11.14 5.75
CA PHE A 145 -11.47 11.38 4.83
C PHE A 145 -10.69 10.09 4.49
N THR A 146 -10.47 9.21 5.47
CA THR A 146 -9.68 7.97 5.30
C THR A 146 -10.53 6.74 4.95
N SER A 147 -11.85 6.85 4.99
CA SER A 147 -12.82 5.79 4.68
C SER A 147 -13.65 6.13 3.43
N THR A 148 -14.83 6.66 3.60
CA THR A 148 -15.79 6.90 2.51
C THR A 148 -15.21 7.75 1.38
N GLU A 149 -14.56 8.88 1.70
CA GLU A 149 -13.99 9.76 0.68
C GLU A 149 -12.81 9.10 -0.08
N ALA A 150 -12.01 8.30 0.62
CA ALA A 150 -10.90 7.60 -0.02
C ALA A 150 -11.38 6.51 -0.98
N MET A 151 -12.44 5.79 -0.63
CA MET A 151 -13.05 4.78 -1.50
C MET A 151 -13.76 5.42 -2.70
N GLN A 152 -14.60 6.44 -2.43
CA GLN A 152 -15.35 7.14 -3.47
C GLN A 152 -14.42 7.79 -4.50
N LEU A 153 -13.28 8.36 -4.07
CA LEU A 153 -12.34 8.97 -5.01
C LEU A 153 -11.78 7.97 -6.03
N ILE A 154 -11.56 6.72 -5.64
CA ILE A 154 -11.11 5.68 -6.58
C ILE A 154 -12.21 5.39 -7.61
N ASP A 155 -13.45 5.31 -7.16
CA ASP A 155 -14.60 5.07 -8.03
C ASP A 155 -14.83 6.26 -8.98
N ASP A 156 -14.73 7.50 -8.49
CA ASP A 156 -14.81 8.73 -9.30
C ASP A 156 -13.72 8.78 -10.39
N ILE A 157 -12.48 8.40 -10.05
CA ILE A 157 -11.37 8.33 -11.01
C ILE A 157 -11.63 7.25 -12.06
N SER A 158 -12.13 6.09 -11.64
CA SER A 158 -12.51 5.00 -12.54
C SER A 158 -13.56 5.47 -13.55
N GLU A 159 -14.61 6.14 -13.10
CA GLU A 159 -15.66 6.69 -13.94
C GLU A 159 -15.14 7.81 -14.86
N LYS A 160 -14.48 8.82 -14.29
CA LYS A 160 -13.98 9.99 -15.02
C LYS A 160 -13.07 9.63 -16.19
N TYR A 161 -12.17 8.69 -15.99
CA TYR A 161 -11.20 8.27 -17.01
C TYR A 161 -11.61 6.98 -17.74
N GLN A 162 -12.81 6.43 -17.42
CA GLN A 162 -13.30 5.17 -17.99
C GLN A 162 -12.28 4.05 -17.85
N LEU A 163 -11.80 3.82 -16.62
CA LEU A 163 -10.79 2.83 -16.26
C LEU A 163 -11.43 1.64 -15.56
N ASN A 164 -10.83 0.47 -15.70
CA ASN A 164 -11.23 -0.72 -14.97
C ASN A 164 -10.08 -1.16 -14.06
N PHE A 165 -10.33 -1.14 -12.75
CA PHE A 165 -9.36 -1.52 -11.73
C PHE A 165 -9.72 -2.86 -11.06
N ASP A 166 -10.63 -3.65 -11.59
CA ASP A 166 -11.21 -4.85 -10.92
C ASP A 166 -11.73 -4.52 -9.51
N ARG A 167 -12.40 -3.36 -9.37
CA ARG A 167 -12.99 -2.95 -8.10
C ARG A 167 -14.13 -3.88 -7.71
N LYS A 168 -14.05 -4.46 -6.52
CA LYS A 168 -15.12 -5.26 -5.91
C LYS A 168 -15.36 -4.75 -4.50
N TYR A 169 -16.62 -4.67 -4.12
CA TYR A 169 -17.05 -4.22 -2.81
C TYR A 169 -17.18 -5.39 -1.84
N GLY A 170 -17.20 -5.07 -0.56
CA GLY A 170 -17.26 -6.01 0.53
C GLY A 170 -15.88 -6.50 0.95
N HIS A 171 -15.60 -6.43 2.24
CA HIS A 171 -14.35 -6.84 2.88
C HIS A 171 -14.67 -7.58 4.18
N ILE A 172 -13.84 -8.52 4.58
CA ILE A 172 -14.05 -9.29 5.81
C ILE A 172 -12.79 -9.18 6.69
N THR A 173 -13.00 -8.77 7.95
CA THR A 173 -12.01 -8.95 9.01
C THR A 173 -12.38 -10.18 9.82
N ALA A 174 -11.65 -11.29 9.63
CA ALA A 174 -11.97 -12.58 10.22
C ALA A 174 -11.31 -12.76 11.60
N ALA A 175 -12.10 -13.07 12.62
CA ALA A 175 -11.63 -13.27 13.99
C ALA A 175 -11.09 -14.69 14.20
N VAL A 176 -9.84 -14.80 14.62
CA VAL A 176 -9.20 -16.10 14.95
C VAL A 176 -9.49 -16.56 16.38
N HIS A 177 -10.09 -15.71 17.20
CA HIS A 177 -10.49 -16.02 18.57
C HIS A 177 -11.78 -15.28 18.92
N GLU A 178 -12.67 -15.92 19.72
CA GLU A 178 -13.94 -15.32 20.10
C GLU A 178 -13.80 -13.96 20.82
N GLY A 179 -12.76 -13.81 21.65
CA GLY A 179 -12.47 -12.55 22.31
C GLY A 179 -12.14 -11.39 21.34
N HIS A 180 -11.69 -11.68 20.12
CA HIS A 180 -11.44 -10.67 19.10
C HIS A 180 -12.73 -10.04 18.56
N LEU A 181 -13.86 -10.76 18.63
CA LEU A 181 -15.16 -10.20 18.24
C LEU A 181 -15.57 -9.01 19.08
N VAL A 182 -15.14 -8.95 20.34
CA VAL A 182 -15.40 -7.79 21.21
C VAL A 182 -14.73 -6.54 20.64
N GLY A 183 -13.45 -6.63 20.24
CA GLY A 183 -12.74 -5.52 19.62
C GLY A 183 -13.32 -5.12 18.26
N LEU A 184 -13.72 -6.09 17.44
CA LEU A 184 -14.38 -5.82 16.17
C LEU A 184 -15.75 -5.14 16.36
N THR A 185 -16.51 -5.53 17.40
CA THR A 185 -17.78 -4.88 17.75
C THR A 185 -17.55 -3.45 18.16
N GLN A 186 -16.59 -3.18 19.04
CA GLN A 186 -16.23 -1.82 19.45
C GLN A 186 -15.82 -0.96 18.25
N GLY A 187 -15.04 -1.53 17.32
CA GLY A 187 -14.68 -0.86 16.06
C GLY A 187 -15.90 -0.51 15.20
N ALA A 188 -16.84 -1.45 15.05
CA ALA A 188 -18.09 -1.21 14.30
C ALA A 188 -18.95 -0.12 14.96
N ASP A 189 -19.09 -0.16 16.29
CA ASP A 189 -19.84 0.86 17.06
C ASP A 189 -19.19 2.25 16.93
N ALA A 190 -17.86 2.33 16.94
CA ALA A 190 -17.14 3.57 16.74
C ALA A 190 -17.33 4.14 15.32
N ARG A 191 -17.33 3.30 14.29
CA ARG A 191 -17.62 3.72 12.91
C ARG A 191 -19.04 4.30 12.81
N LYS A 192 -20.01 3.63 13.41
CA LYS A 192 -21.39 4.10 13.50
C LYS A 192 -21.51 5.40 14.27
N TYR A 193 -20.79 5.54 15.39
CA TYR A 193 -20.73 6.80 16.17
C TYR A 193 -20.19 7.95 15.32
N LEU A 194 -19.21 7.70 14.46
CA LEU A 194 -18.64 8.70 13.54
C LEU A 194 -19.47 8.90 12.25
N GLY A 195 -20.64 8.25 12.14
CA GLY A 195 -21.62 8.48 11.09
C GLY A 195 -21.54 7.53 9.90
N GLU A 196 -20.84 6.39 10.02
CA GLU A 196 -20.79 5.35 8.97
C GLU A 196 -21.34 4.01 9.48
N ASP A 197 -22.39 3.51 8.85
CA ASP A 197 -23.07 2.25 9.23
C ASP A 197 -22.99 1.23 8.07
N HIS A 198 -21.75 0.91 7.67
CA HIS A 198 -21.46 -0.02 6.56
C HIS A 198 -20.91 -1.36 7.06
N THR A 199 -20.93 -1.58 8.38
CA THR A 199 -20.31 -2.76 8.97
C THR A 199 -21.31 -3.56 9.81
N ARG A 200 -21.10 -4.87 9.84
CA ARG A 200 -21.85 -5.76 10.73
C ARG A 200 -20.97 -6.90 11.26
N ILE A 201 -21.22 -7.27 12.50
CA ILE A 201 -20.57 -8.42 13.15
C ILE A 201 -21.33 -9.68 12.80
N VAL A 202 -20.59 -10.74 12.48
CA VAL A 202 -21.14 -12.08 12.20
C VAL A 202 -20.45 -13.12 13.08
N GLY A 203 -21.23 -14.06 13.57
CA GLY A 203 -20.71 -15.24 14.28
C GLY A 203 -20.16 -16.29 13.31
N LYS A 204 -19.55 -17.36 13.88
CA LYS A 204 -18.93 -18.45 13.11
C LYS A 204 -19.85 -19.03 12.03
N HIS A 205 -21.08 -19.32 12.37
CA HIS A 205 -22.04 -19.95 11.46
C HIS A 205 -22.31 -19.11 10.21
N GLU A 206 -22.57 -17.83 10.41
CA GLU A 206 -22.82 -16.89 9.31
C GLU A 206 -21.55 -16.60 8.50
N LEU A 207 -20.39 -16.49 9.19
CA LEU A 207 -19.11 -16.29 8.51
C LEU A 207 -18.79 -17.43 7.53
N MET A 208 -19.18 -18.67 7.84
CA MET A 208 -18.99 -19.81 6.94
C MET A 208 -19.74 -19.68 5.61
N ASP A 209 -20.74 -18.80 5.49
CA ASP A 209 -21.36 -18.49 4.20
C ASP A 209 -20.43 -17.66 3.31
N TYR A 210 -19.48 -16.96 3.89
CA TYR A 210 -18.51 -16.09 3.22
C TYR A 210 -17.13 -16.72 3.05
N ILE A 211 -16.68 -17.47 4.06
CA ILE A 211 -15.37 -18.12 4.10
C ILE A 211 -15.57 -19.59 4.48
N LYS A 212 -15.31 -20.50 3.56
CA LYS A 212 -15.43 -21.95 3.80
C LYS A 212 -14.21 -22.48 4.55
N SER A 213 -14.07 -22.04 5.80
CA SER A 213 -12.98 -22.39 6.69
C SER A 213 -13.47 -22.49 8.13
N ASP A 214 -13.06 -23.55 8.82
CA ASP A 214 -13.32 -23.74 10.26
C ASP A 214 -12.35 -22.98 11.17
N TYR A 215 -11.35 -22.33 10.58
CA TYR A 215 -10.28 -21.65 11.29
C TYR A 215 -10.75 -20.43 12.09
N TYR A 216 -11.81 -19.77 11.63
CA TYR A 216 -12.30 -18.53 12.22
C TYR A 216 -13.50 -18.73 13.14
N THR A 217 -13.65 -17.84 14.11
CA THR A 217 -14.74 -17.88 15.12
C THR A 217 -15.87 -16.89 14.84
N GLY A 218 -15.70 -16.02 13.86
CA GLY A 218 -16.62 -14.96 13.43
C GLY A 218 -15.86 -13.85 12.74
N GLY A 219 -16.47 -12.69 12.54
CA GLY A 219 -15.80 -11.56 11.88
C GLY A 219 -16.65 -10.31 11.75
N LEU A 220 -16.05 -9.31 11.13
CA LEU A 220 -16.69 -8.07 10.72
C LEU A 220 -16.75 -8.04 9.20
N ILE A 221 -17.96 -7.85 8.66
CA ILE A 221 -18.18 -7.58 7.24
C ILE A 221 -18.31 -6.08 7.05
N ASP A 222 -17.54 -5.54 6.12
CA ASP A 222 -17.52 -4.12 5.76
C ASP A 222 -17.91 -3.98 4.29
N GLU A 223 -19.04 -3.35 4.02
CA GLU A 223 -19.56 -3.18 2.66
C GLU A 223 -18.88 -2.04 1.89
N LEU A 224 -18.22 -1.12 2.57
CA LEU A 224 -17.49 0.00 1.97
C LEU A 224 -16.13 -0.42 1.42
N GLY A 225 -15.41 -1.26 2.16
CA GLY A 225 -14.13 -1.82 1.78
C GLY A 225 -14.16 -2.66 0.51
N GLY A 226 -13.18 -3.52 0.32
CA GLY A 226 -13.15 -4.48 -0.79
C GLY A 226 -11.78 -4.68 -1.41
N GLN A 227 -11.74 -4.90 -2.71
CA GLN A 227 -10.50 -5.17 -3.43
C GLN A 227 -10.38 -4.41 -4.74
N ILE A 228 -9.14 -4.33 -5.21
CA ILE A 228 -8.77 -3.68 -6.46
C ILE A 228 -7.53 -4.36 -7.07
N HIS A 229 -7.30 -4.15 -8.35
CA HIS A 229 -6.02 -4.44 -8.99
C HIS A 229 -5.06 -3.24 -8.81
N PRO A 230 -4.12 -3.26 -7.86
CA PRO A 230 -3.41 -2.06 -7.41
C PRO A 230 -2.49 -1.46 -8.48
N LEU A 231 -1.88 -2.30 -9.33
CA LEU A 231 -1.06 -1.82 -10.43
C LEU A 231 -1.90 -1.19 -11.54
N ALA A 232 -3.12 -1.70 -11.80
CA ALA A 232 -4.05 -1.06 -12.73
C ALA A 232 -4.48 0.31 -12.24
N LEU A 233 -4.78 0.45 -10.94
CA LEU A 233 -5.06 1.74 -10.33
C LEU A 233 -3.88 2.70 -10.51
N ASN A 234 -2.68 2.29 -10.16
CA ASN A 234 -1.49 3.15 -10.26
C ASN A 234 -1.22 3.61 -11.70
N ARG A 235 -1.25 2.69 -12.68
CA ARG A 235 -1.10 3.02 -14.10
C ARG A 235 -2.26 3.85 -14.63
N GLY A 236 -3.47 3.65 -14.10
CA GLY A 236 -4.64 4.46 -14.42
C GLY A 236 -4.52 5.91 -13.94
N LEU A 237 -3.96 6.14 -12.75
CA LEU A 237 -3.65 7.47 -12.25
C LEU A 237 -2.64 8.18 -13.16
N ILE A 238 -1.60 7.49 -13.60
CA ILE A 238 -0.62 8.02 -14.55
C ILE A 238 -1.24 8.28 -15.93
N TYR A 239 -2.14 7.39 -16.37
CA TYR A 239 -2.90 7.65 -17.60
C TYR A 239 -3.68 8.99 -17.51
N GLY A 240 -4.44 9.17 -16.41
CA GLY A 240 -5.16 10.42 -16.16
C GLY A 240 -4.22 11.64 -16.08
N PHE A 241 -3.07 11.50 -15.42
CA PHE A 241 -2.06 12.53 -15.33
C PHE A 241 -1.56 12.99 -16.71
N CYS A 242 -1.20 12.05 -17.57
CA CYS A 242 -0.75 12.35 -18.94
C CYS A 242 -1.87 12.95 -19.81
N GLN A 243 -3.13 12.53 -19.62
CA GLN A 243 -4.29 13.14 -20.33
C GLN A 243 -4.49 14.61 -19.96
N ASN A 244 -4.08 15.03 -18.75
CA ASN A 244 -4.11 16.41 -18.29
C ASN A 244 -2.78 17.18 -18.54
N GLY A 245 -1.92 16.67 -19.42
CA GLY A 245 -0.70 17.37 -19.83
C GLY A 245 0.53 17.11 -18.97
N GLY A 246 0.43 16.20 -18.00
CA GLY A 246 1.55 15.82 -17.13
C GLY A 246 2.65 15.07 -17.86
N THR A 247 3.88 15.20 -17.36
CA THR A 247 5.07 14.56 -17.92
C THR A 247 5.70 13.59 -16.92
N VAL A 248 6.01 12.37 -17.38
CA VAL A 248 6.62 11.32 -16.58
C VAL A 248 8.00 10.97 -17.14
N TYR A 249 8.96 10.79 -16.24
CA TYR A 249 10.27 10.21 -16.54
C TYR A 249 10.49 8.98 -15.65
N GLU A 250 10.70 7.81 -16.27
CA GLU A 250 11.14 6.57 -15.62
C GLU A 250 12.67 6.45 -15.68
N GLN A 251 13.25 5.48 -14.97
CA GLN A 251 14.70 5.27 -14.90
C GLN A 251 15.45 6.56 -14.54
N THR A 252 14.85 7.37 -13.66
CA THR A 252 15.32 8.72 -13.30
C THR A 252 15.36 8.84 -11.78
N GLU A 253 16.45 8.34 -11.18
CA GLU A 253 16.66 8.43 -9.74
C GLU A 253 17.00 9.85 -9.33
N VAL A 254 16.26 10.40 -8.37
CA VAL A 254 16.60 11.65 -7.70
C VAL A 254 17.66 11.38 -6.64
N ILE A 255 18.77 12.10 -6.71
CA ILE A 255 19.94 11.95 -5.84
C ILE A 255 19.89 12.92 -4.66
N SER A 256 19.49 14.17 -4.92
CA SER A 256 19.37 15.20 -3.90
C SER A 256 18.35 16.27 -4.30
N ILE A 257 17.88 17.01 -3.30
CA ILE A 257 17.05 18.19 -3.46
C ILE A 257 17.72 19.36 -2.71
N GLU A 258 17.69 20.55 -3.30
CA GLU A 258 18.28 21.75 -2.71
C GLU A 258 17.36 22.95 -2.93
N GLU A 259 16.89 23.56 -1.84
CA GLU A 259 16.11 24.80 -1.91
C GLU A 259 17.05 25.99 -2.12
N LYS A 260 16.78 26.80 -3.17
CA LYS A 260 17.49 28.03 -3.48
C LYS A 260 16.53 29.22 -3.49
N ALA A 261 17.09 30.42 -3.72
CA ALA A 261 16.30 31.65 -3.69
C ALA A 261 15.15 31.70 -4.73
N ASP A 262 15.27 30.96 -5.84
CA ASP A 262 14.38 30.99 -7.01
C ASP A 262 13.66 29.66 -7.33
N GLY A 263 13.77 28.70 -6.44
CA GLY A 263 13.10 27.39 -6.58
C GLY A 263 13.82 26.27 -5.85
N ILE A 264 13.32 25.05 -6.05
CA ILE A 264 13.95 23.82 -5.53
C ILE A 264 14.61 23.09 -6.71
N TYR A 265 15.88 22.76 -6.56
CA TYR A 265 16.68 22.06 -7.56
C TYR A 265 16.71 20.58 -7.24
N VAL A 266 16.10 19.78 -8.11
CA VAL A 266 16.01 18.32 -7.98
C VAL A 266 17.07 17.69 -8.87
N GLN A 267 18.12 17.15 -8.26
CA GLN A 267 19.27 16.58 -8.96
C GLN A 267 19.03 15.10 -9.28
N THR A 268 19.22 14.73 -10.53
CA THR A 268 19.29 13.33 -10.99
C THR A 268 20.72 13.01 -11.47
N ALA A 269 20.97 11.77 -11.90
CA ALA A 269 22.28 11.39 -12.43
C ALA A 269 22.66 12.15 -13.70
N ASN A 270 21.68 12.53 -14.53
CA ASN A 270 21.92 13.05 -15.88
C ASN A 270 21.47 14.50 -16.09
N ALA A 271 20.64 15.04 -15.20
CA ALA A 271 20.04 16.36 -15.38
C ALA A 271 19.49 16.93 -14.06
N VAL A 272 19.12 18.19 -14.09
CA VAL A 272 18.46 18.91 -12.99
C VAL A 272 17.05 19.29 -13.40
N VAL A 273 16.08 19.08 -12.50
CA VAL A 273 14.74 19.67 -12.65
C VAL A 273 14.58 20.80 -11.66
N LYS A 274 14.30 21.99 -12.14
CA LYS A 274 13.97 23.13 -11.29
C LYS A 274 12.48 23.17 -11.03
N ALA A 275 12.08 22.89 -9.79
CA ALA A 275 10.72 23.11 -9.32
C ALA A 275 10.57 24.57 -8.88
N LYS A 276 9.77 25.35 -9.61
CA LYS A 276 9.58 26.77 -9.34
C LYS A 276 8.77 27.04 -8.07
N LYS A 277 7.91 26.10 -7.66
CA LYS A 277 6.95 26.33 -6.58
C LYS A 277 6.97 25.28 -5.47
N SER A 278 7.13 23.99 -5.79
CA SER A 278 7.04 22.92 -4.79
C SER A 278 7.69 21.61 -5.23
N VAL A 279 8.01 20.77 -4.26
CA VAL A 279 8.40 19.36 -4.45
C VAL A 279 7.52 18.46 -3.58
N VAL A 280 7.15 17.29 -4.12
CA VAL A 280 6.42 16.25 -3.36
C VAL A 280 7.27 14.98 -3.29
N LEU A 281 7.59 14.55 -2.08
CA LEU A 281 8.30 13.29 -1.82
C LEU A 281 7.30 12.15 -1.59
N ALA A 282 7.14 11.32 -2.59
CA ALA A 282 6.25 10.16 -2.59
C ALA A 282 7.04 8.83 -2.70
N VAL A 283 8.21 8.78 -2.07
CA VAL A 283 9.17 7.67 -2.16
C VAL A 283 9.19 6.78 -0.91
N HIS A 284 8.12 6.84 -0.11
CA HIS A 284 7.93 5.98 1.04
C HIS A 284 9.11 6.06 2.02
N HIS A 285 9.55 4.94 2.58
CA HIS A 285 10.71 4.87 3.48
C HIS A 285 12.04 5.37 2.86
N ALA A 286 12.11 5.55 1.54
CA ALA A 286 13.32 6.05 0.88
C ALA A 286 13.50 7.57 0.96
N SER A 287 12.50 8.30 1.45
CA SER A 287 12.57 9.77 1.63
C SER A 287 13.74 10.24 2.51
N PHE A 288 14.24 9.38 3.42
CA PHE A 288 15.43 9.67 4.25
C PHE A 288 16.69 10.01 3.44
N LYS A 289 16.79 9.53 2.22
CA LYS A 289 17.93 9.85 1.34
C LYS A 289 17.89 11.29 0.87
N LEU A 290 16.71 11.90 0.86
CA LEU A 290 16.45 13.23 0.35
C LEU A 290 16.17 14.25 1.46
N LEU A 291 15.51 13.81 2.54
CA LEU A 291 15.18 14.60 3.73
C LEU A 291 15.45 13.78 4.99
N SER A 292 16.53 14.10 5.70
CA SER A 292 16.94 13.36 6.90
C SER A 292 15.96 13.50 8.07
N GLU A 293 15.29 14.65 8.18
CA GLU A 293 14.34 14.93 9.25
C GLU A 293 13.11 14.02 9.23
N GLN A 294 12.70 13.58 8.06
CA GLN A 294 11.54 12.69 7.93
C GLN A 294 11.84 11.24 8.30
N ASN A 295 13.10 10.85 8.31
CA ASN A 295 13.52 9.46 8.47
C ASN A 295 13.32 8.88 9.89
N ASN A 296 13.08 9.72 10.89
CA ASN A 296 13.15 9.31 12.28
C ASN A 296 11.84 8.74 12.85
N THR A 297 10.77 8.68 12.07
CA THR A 297 9.45 8.29 12.59
C THR A 297 8.98 6.92 12.16
N THR A 298 9.71 6.24 11.27
CA THR A 298 9.27 4.95 10.71
C THR A 298 10.29 3.83 10.86
N ILE A 299 9.76 2.59 10.92
CA ILE A 299 10.54 1.35 10.84
C ILE A 299 10.11 0.62 9.56
N PRO A 300 11.01 0.40 8.60
CA PRO A 300 10.69 -0.39 7.41
C PRO A 300 10.66 -1.89 7.73
N PHE A 301 9.79 -2.62 7.03
CA PHE A 301 9.71 -4.07 7.11
C PHE A 301 9.28 -4.70 5.78
N TYR A 302 9.55 -6.01 5.63
CA TYR A 302 9.16 -6.79 4.47
C TYR A 302 7.84 -7.52 4.72
N THR A 303 7.00 -7.59 3.69
CA THR A 303 5.81 -8.43 3.62
C THR A 303 5.88 -9.36 2.42
N TYR A 304 5.10 -10.44 2.43
CA TYR A 304 5.18 -11.51 1.45
C TYR A 304 3.82 -11.82 0.88
N VAL A 305 3.78 -12.06 -0.42
CA VAL A 305 2.55 -12.41 -1.14
C VAL A 305 2.87 -13.54 -2.12
N ALA A 306 1.93 -14.44 -2.29
CA ALA A 306 1.95 -15.44 -3.34
C ALA A 306 0.61 -15.47 -4.09
N THR A 307 0.64 -16.00 -5.29
CA THR A 307 -0.57 -16.36 -6.03
C THR A 307 -0.45 -17.81 -6.48
N THR A 308 -1.48 -18.59 -6.19
CA THR A 308 -1.50 -20.01 -6.58
C THR A 308 -1.51 -20.15 -8.10
N ALA A 309 -1.12 -21.32 -8.61
CA ALA A 309 -1.59 -21.80 -9.89
C ALA A 309 -3.14 -21.84 -9.90
N PRO A 310 -3.80 -21.93 -11.06
CA PRO A 310 -5.24 -22.16 -11.10
C PRO A 310 -5.62 -23.35 -10.23
N LEU A 311 -6.52 -23.14 -9.27
CA LEU A 311 -6.94 -24.20 -8.36
C LEU A 311 -7.82 -25.23 -9.07
N GLU A 312 -7.74 -26.48 -8.66
CA GLU A 312 -8.61 -27.56 -9.14
C GLU A 312 -10.08 -27.36 -8.70
N LEU A 313 -10.29 -26.80 -7.51
CA LEU A 313 -11.60 -26.40 -7.00
C LEU A 313 -11.90 -24.94 -7.40
N ASP A 314 -13.18 -24.57 -7.55
CA ASP A 314 -13.56 -23.19 -7.81
C ASP A 314 -13.24 -22.33 -6.57
N THR A 315 -12.61 -21.17 -6.76
CA THR A 315 -12.37 -20.22 -5.66
C THR A 315 -13.64 -19.81 -4.93
N LYS A 316 -14.81 -19.92 -5.55
CA LYS A 316 -16.12 -19.75 -4.89
C LYS A 316 -16.44 -20.84 -3.88
N GLU A 317 -15.80 -22.00 -3.97
CA GLU A 317 -15.92 -23.05 -2.94
C GLU A 317 -15.10 -22.69 -1.67
N LEU A 318 -14.21 -21.69 -1.76
CA LEU A 318 -13.46 -21.13 -0.63
C LEU A 318 -14.08 -19.81 -0.15
N LEU A 319 -14.41 -18.94 -1.09
CA LEU A 319 -14.89 -17.58 -0.89
C LEU A 319 -16.13 -17.33 -1.77
N PRO A 320 -17.33 -17.78 -1.37
CA PRO A 320 -18.54 -17.76 -2.20
C PRO A 320 -18.90 -16.41 -2.80
N PHE A 321 -18.69 -15.33 -2.07
CA PHE A 321 -18.95 -13.96 -2.54
C PHE A 321 -17.71 -13.27 -3.11
N GLY A 322 -16.53 -13.91 -3.04
CA GLY A 322 -15.28 -13.36 -3.54
C GLY A 322 -14.75 -12.14 -2.76
N HIS A 323 -15.21 -11.95 -1.52
CA HIS A 323 -14.71 -10.87 -0.68
C HIS A 323 -13.25 -11.11 -0.31
N PRO A 324 -12.40 -10.08 -0.32
CA PRO A 324 -11.08 -10.15 0.29
C PRO A 324 -11.21 -10.25 1.80
N VAL A 325 -10.27 -10.96 2.38
CA VAL A 325 -10.23 -11.23 3.82
C VAL A 325 -8.86 -10.84 4.36
N TYR A 326 -8.82 -10.22 5.52
CA TYR A 326 -7.67 -10.30 6.42
C TYR A 326 -8.12 -10.75 7.81
N ASP A 327 -7.22 -11.30 8.60
CA ASP A 327 -7.58 -11.83 9.91
C ASP A 327 -7.00 -10.99 11.08
N THR A 328 -7.43 -11.32 12.28
CA THR A 328 -7.06 -10.63 13.51
C THR A 328 -5.81 -11.20 14.17
N GLN A 329 -4.99 -11.99 13.46
CA GLN A 329 -3.71 -12.43 13.99
C GLN A 329 -2.72 -11.26 14.08
N PHE A 330 -1.79 -11.35 15.00
CA PHE A 330 -0.68 -10.40 15.06
C PHE A 330 0.15 -10.38 13.75
N GLN A 331 0.32 -11.54 13.12
CA GLN A 331 0.90 -11.69 11.79
C GLN A 331 -0.23 -12.00 10.83
N ILE A 332 -0.91 -10.95 10.40
CA ILE A 332 -2.12 -11.00 9.61
C ILE A 332 -1.93 -11.92 8.40
N ASP A 333 -2.83 -12.87 8.22
CA ASP A 333 -3.05 -13.49 6.93
C ASP A 333 -4.07 -12.66 6.16
N TYR A 334 -3.81 -12.41 4.88
CA TYR A 334 -4.76 -11.74 4.00
C TYR A 334 -4.82 -12.45 2.66
N TYR A 335 -6.03 -12.58 2.11
CA TYR A 335 -6.23 -13.32 0.88
C TYR A 335 -7.48 -12.88 0.13
N ARG A 336 -7.51 -13.19 -1.16
CA ARG A 336 -8.64 -12.93 -2.04
C ARG A 336 -8.57 -13.77 -3.31
N PRO A 337 -9.72 -14.04 -3.98
CA PRO A 337 -9.69 -14.61 -5.32
C PRO A 337 -9.20 -13.58 -6.33
N VAL A 338 -8.46 -14.06 -7.31
CA VAL A 338 -7.99 -13.28 -8.45
C VAL A 338 -8.31 -14.00 -9.76
N PHE A 339 -8.04 -13.36 -10.91
CA PHE A 339 -8.39 -13.95 -12.20
C PHE A 339 -7.83 -15.36 -12.41
N ASN A 340 -8.50 -16.10 -13.29
CA ASN A 340 -8.14 -17.44 -13.67
C ASN A 340 -8.15 -18.45 -12.51
N ASN A 341 -9.19 -18.37 -11.67
CA ASN A 341 -9.43 -19.30 -10.55
C ASN A 341 -8.23 -19.47 -9.61
N ARG A 342 -7.58 -18.39 -9.25
CA ARG A 342 -6.40 -18.36 -8.39
C ARG A 342 -6.71 -17.71 -7.05
N LEU A 343 -5.97 -18.09 -6.02
CA LEU A 343 -5.99 -17.46 -4.71
C LEU A 343 -4.70 -16.62 -4.56
N LEU A 344 -4.85 -15.32 -4.33
CA LEU A 344 -3.78 -14.48 -3.83
C LEU A 344 -3.78 -14.57 -2.31
N PHE A 345 -2.63 -14.88 -1.72
CA PHE A 345 -2.47 -15.01 -0.27
C PHE A 345 -1.18 -14.30 0.17
N GLY A 346 -1.26 -13.52 1.21
CA GLY A 346 -0.13 -12.84 1.79
C GLY A 346 -0.18 -12.81 3.30
N GLY A 347 0.92 -12.43 3.90
CA GLY A 347 1.03 -12.35 5.34
C GLY A 347 2.45 -12.09 5.79
N GLN A 348 2.64 -12.13 7.09
CA GLN A 348 3.93 -11.97 7.74
C GLN A 348 4.54 -10.57 7.54
N GLY A 349 5.22 -10.09 8.56
CA GLY A 349 6.06 -8.89 8.50
C GLY A 349 7.43 -9.21 9.09
N THR A 350 8.53 -8.87 8.41
CA THR A 350 9.89 -9.21 8.88
C THR A 350 10.85 -8.03 8.74
N GLY A 351 11.79 -7.93 9.66
CA GLY A 351 12.88 -6.94 9.60
C GLY A 351 13.97 -7.28 8.60
N THR A 352 13.96 -8.51 8.06
CA THR A 352 14.91 -8.99 7.06
C THR A 352 14.14 -9.64 5.91
N CYS A 353 14.63 -9.52 4.69
CA CYS A 353 14.00 -10.17 3.54
C CYS A 353 14.25 -11.69 3.59
N TRP A 354 13.18 -12.47 3.46
CA TRP A 354 13.28 -13.93 3.36
C TRP A 354 13.61 -14.37 1.92
N GLY A 355 14.30 -15.49 1.80
CA GLY A 355 14.47 -16.17 0.52
C GLY A 355 13.17 -16.82 0.02
N PRO A 356 13.14 -17.22 -1.28
CA PRO A 356 11.95 -17.78 -1.93
C PRO A 356 11.41 -19.02 -1.23
N GLU A 357 12.28 -19.96 -0.90
CA GLU A 357 11.91 -21.25 -0.29
C GLU A 357 11.22 -21.05 1.08
N LYS A 358 11.82 -20.20 1.93
CA LYS A 358 11.23 -19.90 3.25
C LYS A 358 9.88 -19.21 3.12
N THR A 359 9.74 -18.31 2.16
CA THR A 359 8.48 -17.61 1.87
C THR A 359 7.41 -18.57 1.40
N LEU A 360 7.75 -19.45 0.45
CA LEU A 360 6.85 -20.48 -0.05
C LEU A 360 6.37 -21.39 1.06
N ASN A 361 7.29 -22.01 1.80
CA ASN A 361 6.97 -22.94 2.88
C ASN A 361 6.05 -22.29 3.94
N TYR A 362 6.29 -21.02 4.25
CA TYR A 362 5.43 -20.28 5.18
C TYR A 362 4.02 -20.08 4.60
N LEU A 363 3.90 -19.55 3.39
CA LEU A 363 2.60 -19.25 2.77
C LEU A 363 1.80 -20.51 2.48
N GLU A 364 2.43 -21.58 2.01
CA GLU A 364 1.79 -22.90 1.82
C GLU A 364 1.22 -23.44 3.14
N HIS A 365 2.02 -23.37 4.21
CA HIS A 365 1.55 -23.78 5.53
C HIS A 365 0.33 -22.96 5.98
N ARG A 366 0.36 -21.63 5.75
CA ARG A 366 -0.78 -20.76 6.13
C ARG A 366 -2.01 -21.02 5.28
N ILE A 367 -1.86 -21.20 3.98
CA ILE A 367 -2.99 -21.54 3.10
C ILE A 367 -3.64 -22.85 3.53
N HIS A 368 -2.86 -23.91 3.80
CA HIS A 368 -3.40 -25.19 4.27
C HIS A 368 -4.02 -25.08 5.67
N THR A 369 -3.53 -24.18 6.52
CA THR A 369 -4.15 -23.92 7.83
C THR A 369 -5.55 -23.31 7.68
N VAL A 370 -5.71 -22.36 6.77
CA VAL A 370 -6.99 -21.69 6.52
C VAL A 370 -7.90 -22.53 5.63
N PHE A 371 -7.36 -23.17 4.60
CA PHE A 371 -8.09 -23.94 3.60
C PHE A 371 -7.54 -25.37 3.43
N PRO A 372 -7.75 -26.27 4.39
CA PRO A 372 -7.22 -27.64 4.32
C PRO A 372 -7.84 -28.48 3.17
N GLN A 373 -8.91 -28.02 2.55
CA GLN A 373 -9.54 -28.64 1.39
C GLN A 373 -8.75 -28.46 0.09
N ILE A 374 -7.81 -27.53 0.02
CA ILE A 374 -6.90 -27.40 -1.13
C ILE A 374 -5.83 -28.49 -1.01
N LYS A 375 -5.93 -29.54 -1.82
CA LYS A 375 -5.04 -30.70 -1.71
C LYS A 375 -3.73 -30.53 -2.49
N ASN A 376 -3.85 -30.11 -3.74
CA ASN A 376 -2.70 -29.91 -4.65
C ASN A 376 -2.45 -28.42 -4.78
N LEU A 377 -1.58 -27.89 -3.92
CA LEU A 377 -1.25 -26.48 -3.89
C LEU A 377 0.06 -26.23 -4.65
N GLU A 378 -0.04 -25.50 -5.74
CA GLU A 378 1.10 -24.98 -6.48
C GLU A 378 1.08 -23.46 -6.51
N MET A 379 2.26 -22.81 -6.48
CA MET A 379 2.40 -21.37 -6.54
C MET A 379 3.04 -20.96 -7.86
N ASP A 380 2.36 -20.09 -8.61
CA ASP A 380 2.92 -19.51 -9.82
C ASP A 380 3.75 -18.27 -9.53
N PHE A 381 3.36 -17.47 -8.54
CA PHE A 381 4.03 -16.24 -8.19
C PHE A 381 4.31 -16.15 -6.70
N VAL A 382 5.51 -15.71 -6.35
CA VAL A 382 5.88 -15.34 -4.99
C VAL A 382 6.71 -14.07 -5.05
N TRP A 383 6.32 -13.08 -4.27
CA TRP A 383 7.05 -11.81 -4.22
C TRP A 383 7.02 -11.19 -2.83
N SER A 384 7.89 -10.23 -2.61
CA SER A 384 7.90 -9.41 -1.42
C SER A 384 7.62 -7.95 -1.76
N GLY A 385 7.17 -7.21 -0.77
CA GLY A 385 7.09 -5.76 -0.80
C GLY A 385 7.71 -5.19 0.47
N THR A 386 8.21 -3.96 0.39
CA THR A 386 8.67 -3.22 1.55
C THR A 386 7.63 -2.19 1.92
N THR A 387 7.27 -2.14 3.18
CA THR A 387 6.46 -1.06 3.75
C THR A 387 7.15 -0.50 4.98
N ASP A 388 6.59 0.53 5.59
CA ASP A 388 7.08 1.07 6.85
C ASP A 388 5.92 1.29 7.82
N LEU A 389 6.21 1.32 9.08
CA LEU A 389 5.25 1.59 10.13
C LEU A 389 5.75 2.74 11.01
N THR A 390 4.83 3.56 11.46
CA THR A 390 5.00 4.50 12.56
C THR A 390 4.65 3.81 13.89
N VAL A 391 5.11 4.32 15.00
CA VAL A 391 4.80 3.74 16.32
C VAL A 391 3.30 3.78 16.62
N ASN A 392 2.63 4.87 16.25
CA ASN A 392 1.21 5.06 16.47
C ASN A 392 0.32 4.49 15.34
N GLY A 393 0.92 4.02 14.24
CA GLY A 393 0.23 3.46 13.08
C GLY A 393 -0.42 4.48 12.13
N ALA A 394 -0.48 5.76 12.49
CA ALA A 394 -0.95 6.80 11.57
C ALA A 394 0.13 7.13 10.52
N VAL A 395 -0.31 7.59 9.37
CA VAL A 395 0.58 8.08 8.31
C VAL A 395 1.26 9.39 8.75
N ASP A 396 2.57 9.49 8.58
CA ASP A 396 3.34 10.71 8.86
C ASP A 396 3.33 11.61 7.62
N SER A 397 2.65 12.73 7.74
CA SER A 397 2.44 13.72 6.68
C SER A 397 2.98 15.06 7.11
N ARG A 398 4.00 15.57 6.41
CA ARG A 398 4.68 16.80 6.80
C ARG A 398 4.93 17.74 5.62
N LYS A 399 5.08 19.01 5.97
CA LYS A 399 5.47 20.07 5.05
C LYS A 399 6.78 20.68 5.56
N PHE A 400 7.80 20.63 4.73
CA PHE A 400 9.13 21.17 4.95
C PHE A 400 9.40 22.35 4.00
N GLY A 401 10.62 22.90 4.04
CA GLY A 401 11.07 24.02 3.23
C GLY A 401 10.86 25.38 3.92
N HIS A 402 11.64 26.36 3.49
CA HIS A 402 11.58 27.72 4.05
C HIS A 402 10.70 28.64 3.20
N LYS A 403 10.95 28.69 1.90
CA LYS A 403 10.25 29.53 0.94
C LYS A 403 9.30 28.74 0.05
N PHE A 404 9.70 27.53 -0.31
CA PHE A 404 8.95 26.66 -1.19
C PHE A 404 8.54 25.38 -0.42
N PRO A 405 7.25 25.02 -0.40
CA PRO A 405 6.80 23.85 0.34
C PRO A 405 7.36 22.56 -0.27
N ILE A 406 7.86 21.67 0.60
CA ILE A 406 8.25 20.31 0.27
C ILE A 406 7.32 19.39 1.05
N TYR A 407 6.38 18.74 0.35
CA TYR A 407 5.47 17.77 0.96
C TYR A 407 6.17 16.42 1.06
N ALA A 408 6.02 15.75 2.18
CA ALA A 408 6.58 14.42 2.38
C ALA A 408 5.62 13.56 3.20
N VAL A 409 5.34 12.34 2.72
CA VAL A 409 4.40 11.41 3.34
C VAL A 409 4.97 10.00 3.34
N HIS A 410 4.94 9.35 4.51
CA HIS A 410 5.38 7.97 4.71
C HIS A 410 4.70 7.31 5.93
N GLY A 411 5.01 6.04 6.23
CA GLY A 411 4.47 5.37 7.41
C GLY A 411 3.06 4.81 7.21
N TRP A 412 2.82 4.14 6.10
CA TRP A 412 1.49 3.63 5.72
C TRP A 412 1.00 2.47 6.57
N SER A 413 1.91 1.78 7.27
CA SER A 413 1.60 0.71 8.24
C SER A 413 0.65 -0.40 7.70
N GLY A 414 0.70 -0.66 6.39
CA GLY A 414 -0.14 -1.67 5.72
C GLY A 414 -1.49 -1.18 5.19
N HIS A 415 -1.98 0.01 5.57
CA HIS A 415 -3.27 0.58 5.16
C HIS A 415 -3.11 1.74 4.17
N GLY A 416 -2.44 1.53 3.04
CA GLY A 416 -2.05 2.63 2.16
C GLY A 416 -2.79 2.72 0.82
N VAL A 417 -3.59 1.74 0.39
CA VAL A 417 -4.06 1.71 -1.00
C VAL A 417 -5.01 2.88 -1.32
N ALA A 418 -6.13 2.98 -0.62
CA ALA A 418 -7.10 4.06 -0.84
C ALA A 418 -6.60 5.39 -0.27
N GLN A 419 -5.97 5.36 0.91
CA GLN A 419 -5.49 6.54 1.62
C GLN A 419 -4.41 7.29 0.84
N THR A 420 -3.50 6.59 0.13
CA THR A 420 -2.50 7.25 -0.74
C THR A 420 -3.17 8.07 -1.84
N VAL A 421 -4.26 7.56 -2.42
CA VAL A 421 -4.98 8.27 -3.48
C VAL A 421 -5.64 9.53 -2.92
N ARG A 422 -6.32 9.42 -1.78
CA ARG A 422 -7.02 10.56 -1.14
C ARG A 422 -6.04 11.61 -0.59
N ILE A 423 -4.93 11.18 0.00
CA ILE A 423 -3.88 12.10 0.49
C ILE A 423 -3.19 12.79 -0.68
N GLY A 424 -2.97 12.11 -1.80
CA GLY A 424 -2.44 12.73 -3.01
C GLY A 424 -3.31 13.88 -3.51
N LYS A 425 -4.64 13.72 -3.48
CA LYS A 425 -5.59 14.81 -3.77
C LYS A 425 -5.53 15.91 -2.71
N ALA A 426 -5.37 15.56 -1.44
CA ALA A 426 -5.23 16.57 -0.37
C ALA A 426 -3.98 17.43 -0.54
N ILE A 427 -2.84 16.85 -0.94
CA ILE A 427 -1.62 17.60 -1.25
C ILE A 427 -1.88 18.58 -2.41
N ALA A 428 -2.52 18.13 -3.49
CA ALA A 428 -2.82 18.99 -4.62
C ALA A 428 -3.76 20.15 -4.23
N ASN A 429 -4.80 19.87 -3.45
CA ASN A 429 -5.74 20.88 -2.98
C ASN A 429 -5.09 21.88 -2.01
N ASP A 430 -4.23 21.42 -1.09
CA ASP A 430 -3.48 22.29 -0.18
C ASP A 430 -2.52 23.20 -0.97
N PHE A 431 -1.84 22.66 -1.99
CA PHE A 431 -0.92 23.43 -2.82
C PHE A 431 -1.60 24.61 -3.53
N VAL A 432 -2.83 24.44 -4.02
CA VAL A 432 -3.59 25.51 -4.69
C VAL A 432 -4.50 26.29 -3.73
N GLY A 433 -4.50 25.98 -2.43
CA GLY A 433 -5.30 26.68 -1.42
C GLY A 433 -6.80 26.36 -1.42
N GLN A 434 -7.19 25.17 -1.92
CA GLN A 434 -8.59 24.76 -1.99
C GLN A 434 -9.10 24.05 -0.73
N SER A 435 -8.23 23.37 0.03
CA SER A 435 -8.60 22.74 1.29
C SER A 435 -7.42 22.72 2.26
N ASN A 436 -7.72 22.49 3.53
CA ASN A 436 -6.73 22.29 4.61
C ASN A 436 -6.69 20.84 5.12
N ASP A 437 -7.13 19.88 4.31
CA ASP A 437 -7.17 18.47 4.70
C ASP A 437 -5.77 17.91 4.97
N PHE A 438 -4.76 18.38 4.23
CA PHE A 438 -3.38 17.98 4.49
C PHE A 438 -2.87 18.48 5.85
N GLU A 439 -3.28 19.68 6.27
CA GLU A 439 -2.93 20.22 7.58
C GLU A 439 -3.51 19.37 8.72
N MET A 440 -4.72 18.82 8.55
CA MET A 440 -5.33 17.90 9.52
C MET A 440 -4.44 16.68 9.77
N LEU A 441 -3.91 16.07 8.70
CA LEU A 441 -2.99 14.94 8.81
C LEU A 441 -1.64 15.33 9.44
N SER A 442 -1.12 16.51 9.13
CA SER A 442 0.17 16.97 9.63
C SER A 442 0.17 17.33 11.13
N LYS A 443 -1.02 17.45 11.74
CA LYS A 443 -1.17 17.66 13.19
C LYS A 443 -1.06 16.39 14.02
N ILE A 444 -1.04 15.21 13.38
CA ILE A 444 -0.87 13.95 14.10
C ILE A 444 0.58 13.85 14.57
N ASP A 445 0.78 13.76 15.87
CA ASP A 445 2.11 13.63 16.46
C ASP A 445 2.70 12.25 16.24
N HIS A 446 3.99 12.23 15.89
CA HIS A 446 4.75 11.00 15.67
C HIS A 446 5.97 10.93 16.58
N GLN A 447 6.18 9.76 17.16
CA GLN A 447 7.36 9.49 17.98
C GLN A 447 8.59 9.27 17.09
N ASN A 448 9.70 9.88 17.48
CA ASN A 448 10.99 9.63 16.83
C ASN A 448 11.54 8.26 17.24
N ILE A 449 11.96 7.49 16.27
CA ILE A 449 12.56 6.17 16.45
C ILE A 449 14.05 6.27 16.11
N ILE A 450 14.86 6.47 17.14
CA ILE A 450 16.31 6.58 16.96
C ILE A 450 16.84 5.27 16.39
N PHE A 451 17.54 5.34 15.24
CA PHE A 451 18.06 4.19 14.50
C PHE A 451 17.01 3.15 14.07
N GLY A 452 15.71 3.50 13.98
CA GLY A 452 14.62 2.58 13.67
C GLY A 452 14.90 1.71 12.44
N ARG A 453 15.46 2.30 11.40
CA ARG A 453 15.84 1.59 10.17
C ARG A 453 16.97 0.56 10.39
N THR A 454 18.02 0.97 11.10
CA THR A 454 19.19 0.10 11.37
C THR A 454 18.83 -1.03 12.34
N LEU A 455 17.92 -0.74 13.28
CA LEU A 455 17.51 -1.69 14.33
C LEU A 455 16.32 -2.57 13.90
N ALA A 456 15.65 -2.30 12.78
CA ALA A 456 14.52 -3.08 12.32
C ALA A 456 14.75 -4.60 12.33
N PRO A 457 15.91 -5.14 11.88
CA PRO A 457 16.19 -6.56 11.93
C PRO A 457 16.18 -7.19 13.33
N VAL A 458 16.36 -6.38 14.37
CA VAL A 458 16.36 -6.82 15.78
C VAL A 458 15.04 -6.46 16.46
N VAL A 459 14.57 -5.24 16.28
CA VAL A 459 13.36 -4.72 16.95
C VAL A 459 12.11 -5.47 16.49
N ILE A 460 11.98 -5.77 15.19
CA ILE A 460 10.79 -6.46 14.68
C ILE A 460 10.68 -7.89 15.23
N PRO A 461 11.71 -8.76 15.20
CA PRO A 461 11.63 -10.07 15.83
C PRO A 461 11.36 -10.01 17.33
N LEU A 462 11.97 -9.04 18.03
CA LEU A 462 11.76 -8.87 19.48
C LEU A 462 10.32 -8.47 19.79
N ALA A 463 9.79 -7.48 19.09
CA ALA A 463 8.39 -7.07 19.21
C ALA A 463 7.43 -8.25 18.94
N LYS A 464 7.69 -9.02 17.88
CA LYS A 464 6.91 -10.23 17.57
C LYS A 464 6.92 -11.25 18.70
N SER A 465 8.09 -11.49 19.29
CA SER A 465 8.21 -12.43 20.42
C SER A 465 7.41 -11.93 21.64
N MET A 466 7.49 -10.64 21.95
CA MET A 466 6.72 -10.03 23.05
C MET A 466 5.21 -10.11 22.80
N TYR A 467 4.76 -9.80 21.60
CA TYR A 467 3.34 -9.92 21.22
C TYR A 467 2.87 -11.38 21.19
N GLY A 468 3.70 -12.31 20.70
CA GLY A 468 3.41 -13.74 20.75
C GLY A 468 3.22 -14.25 22.17
N ILE A 469 4.06 -13.82 23.12
CA ILE A 469 3.90 -14.13 24.55
C ILE A 469 2.60 -13.50 25.08
N GLY A 470 2.33 -12.24 24.73
CA GLY A 470 1.09 -11.55 25.11
C GLY A 470 -0.16 -12.30 24.63
N ALA A 471 -0.16 -12.77 23.39
CA ALA A 471 -1.24 -13.56 22.82
C ALA A 471 -1.40 -14.94 23.48
N MET A 472 -0.31 -15.56 23.96
CA MET A 472 -0.40 -16.80 24.75
C MET A 472 -1.02 -16.54 26.13
N ILE A 473 -0.72 -15.42 26.77
CA ILE A 473 -1.25 -15.06 28.09
C ILE A 473 -2.72 -14.62 28.00
N ASN A 474 -3.07 -13.87 26.97
CA ASN A 474 -4.44 -13.38 26.74
C ASN A 474 -4.83 -13.52 25.26
N PRO A 475 -5.17 -14.74 24.82
CA PRO A 475 -5.48 -15.01 23.40
C PRO A 475 -6.73 -14.29 22.90
N GLY A 476 -7.62 -13.86 23.80
CA GLY A 476 -8.82 -13.10 23.47
C GLY A 476 -8.60 -11.61 23.27
N LYS A 477 -7.41 -11.08 23.56
CA LYS A 477 -7.10 -9.68 23.32
C LYS A 477 -6.60 -9.50 21.89
N MET A 478 -7.41 -8.83 21.07
CA MET A 478 -6.99 -8.44 19.73
C MET A 478 -5.82 -7.46 19.82
N VAL A 479 -4.78 -7.72 19.06
CA VAL A 479 -3.64 -6.81 18.91
C VAL A 479 -3.75 -6.25 17.50
N SER A 480 -4.23 -5.02 17.38
CA SER A 480 -4.23 -4.31 16.10
C SER A 480 -2.80 -3.92 15.71
N PHE A 481 -2.47 -4.16 14.46
CA PHE A 481 -1.28 -3.60 13.83
C PHE A 481 -1.59 -2.24 13.25
#